data_679e483971fbbe4956eab0c431c93238
#
_entry.id   679e483971fbbe4956eab0c431c93238
#
_cell.length_a   1.000
_cell.length_b   1.000
_cell.length_c   1.000
_cell.angle_alpha   90.00
_cell.angle_beta   90.00
_cell.angle_gamma   90.00
#
_symmetry.space_group_name_H-M   'P 1'
#
loop_
_entity.id
_entity.type
_entity.pdbx_description
1 polymer ?
#
loop_
_entity_poly.entity_id
_entity_poly.type
_entity_poly.pdbx_seq_one_letter_code
_entity_poly.pdbx_strand_id
1 'polypeptide(L)'
;MSTAKPSDPANPTPAKLILTVIDGMKPTMVQRAMSSGDAPALKAIADRGQYVPGCAAAFPSVTPVCAATIATGVLQDVHEIPSMNWYSRAEQRYVEYGSSFSASRRFGLNRQLVDTIFNMNATHLSPDVPTVFETLDDTEQVRTAGTTYLIYRGRHEHEISRDFALTRAASQLFKRSALGPRELFYADIFASRKTSCWSRMGLPGMRDQHAGCVGSYLVENDLFDFMLLSLPDNDAHSHKNGPHAQIQSIAAADAELWRVMEAGGGTDAFLDEHAMIVMADHSHSSIERRIDLTGAFADWRVLPPSGAGARHAELALCPAQRSAMIYLLLEARESALTSVVERARAIEGVDLVMWWDAERVRIGGERGELSFAPGDEVADARGRRWSVDGELDTLLAHVEDGVLHCDNYPDGLTRVWAAMNCPTSGDVLLSAEPAYEFPDWGNRAHVRGGSHGSLHRVDSLGALLFCGVPAPPQRTDGNWSIADVAPMIIEHFGAA
;
A
#
# COMPACT_ATOMS: atom_id res chain seq x y z
N MET A 1 -26.94 11.84 9.26
CA MET A 1 -26.38 13.00 10.01
C MET A 1 -25.90 12.48 11.35
N SER A 2 -24.64 12.08 11.44
CA SER A 2 -23.99 11.77 12.73
C SER A 2 -23.03 12.92 12.99
N THR A 3 -23.40 13.79 13.93
CA THR A 3 -22.56 14.90 14.38
C THR A 3 -21.39 14.30 15.17
N ALA A 4 -20.16 14.51 14.70
CA ALA A 4 -18.97 14.26 15.49
C ALA A 4 -19.11 14.98 16.83
N LYS A 5 -19.02 14.23 17.95
CA LYS A 5 -18.91 14.82 19.27
C LYS A 5 -17.58 15.57 19.35
N PRO A 6 -17.57 16.83 19.79
CA PRO A 6 -16.32 17.49 20.15
C PRO A 6 -15.63 16.70 21.26
N SER A 7 -14.30 16.67 21.25
CA SER A 7 -13.47 16.04 22.31
C SER A 7 -13.95 16.53 23.67
N ASP A 8 -14.35 15.58 24.50
CA ASP A 8 -14.78 15.85 25.86
C ASP A 8 -13.55 16.33 26.65
N PRO A 9 -13.53 17.54 27.24
CA PRO A 9 -12.39 18.02 28.02
C PRO A 9 -12.11 17.19 29.29
N ALA A 10 -12.94 16.20 29.58
CA ALA A 10 -12.75 15.26 30.68
C ALA A 10 -11.86 14.04 30.32
N ASN A 11 -11.51 13.83 29.03
CA ASN A 11 -10.65 12.72 28.63
C ASN A 11 -9.48 13.26 27.79
N PRO A 12 -8.28 13.44 28.38
CA PRO A 12 -7.13 13.94 27.63
C PRO A 12 -6.77 12.98 26.47
N THR A 13 -6.34 13.54 25.35
CA THR A 13 -5.83 12.75 24.22
C THR A 13 -4.73 11.81 24.72
N PRO A 14 -4.80 10.49 24.46
CA PRO A 14 -3.76 9.56 24.87
C PRO A 14 -2.37 9.99 24.39
N ALA A 15 -1.37 9.86 25.25
CA ALA A 15 -0.01 10.29 24.91
C ALA A 15 0.69 9.35 23.92
N LYS A 16 0.21 8.11 23.77
CA LYS A 16 0.78 7.08 22.89
C LYS A 16 -0.18 6.78 21.75
N LEU A 17 0.38 6.43 20.59
CA LEU A 17 -0.39 6.08 19.42
C LEU A 17 0.16 4.81 18.74
N ILE A 18 -0.73 3.90 18.39
CA ILE A 18 -0.40 2.71 17.59
C ILE A 18 -1.15 2.77 16.28
N LEU A 19 -0.39 2.79 15.17
CA LEU A 19 -0.91 2.50 13.83
C LEU A 19 -0.77 1.00 13.57
N THR A 20 -1.88 0.30 13.39
CA THR A 20 -1.90 -1.11 12.97
C THR A 20 -2.35 -1.20 11.52
N VAL A 21 -1.53 -1.81 10.67
CA VAL A 21 -1.90 -2.12 9.27
C VAL A 21 -2.17 -3.61 9.15
N ILE A 22 -3.43 -3.97 8.90
CA ILE A 22 -3.86 -5.35 8.56
C ILE A 22 -4.00 -5.40 7.05
N ASP A 23 -3.01 -5.99 6.40
CA ASP A 23 -2.84 -5.97 4.95
C ASP A 23 -4.04 -6.58 4.21
N GLY A 24 -4.59 -5.84 3.24
CA GLY A 24 -5.67 -6.28 2.37
C GLY A 24 -7.03 -6.49 3.04
N MET A 25 -7.29 -5.88 4.19
CA MET A 25 -8.49 -6.11 5.02
C MET A 25 -9.75 -5.51 4.38
N LYS A 26 -10.65 -6.40 3.92
CA LYS A 26 -11.88 -6.00 3.21
C LYS A 26 -12.96 -5.50 4.17
N PRO A 27 -13.56 -4.30 3.94
CA PRO A 27 -14.53 -3.69 4.86
C PRO A 27 -15.71 -4.58 5.22
N THR A 28 -16.31 -5.27 4.23
CA THR A 28 -17.45 -6.16 4.47
C THR A 28 -17.10 -7.37 5.32
N MET A 29 -15.85 -7.83 5.28
CA MET A 29 -15.37 -8.95 6.10
C MET A 29 -15.05 -8.50 7.52
N VAL A 30 -14.48 -7.31 7.69
CA VAL A 30 -14.30 -6.66 9.01
C VAL A 30 -15.64 -6.50 9.72
N GLN A 31 -16.63 -5.93 9.04
CA GLN A 31 -17.97 -5.75 9.62
C GLN A 31 -18.60 -7.08 10.05
N ARG A 32 -18.42 -8.13 9.24
CA ARG A 32 -18.90 -9.48 9.59
C ARG A 32 -18.15 -10.04 10.80
N ALA A 33 -16.81 -9.97 10.81
CA ALA A 33 -16.01 -10.48 11.92
C ALA A 33 -16.34 -9.77 13.25
N MET A 34 -16.50 -8.44 13.23
CA MET A 34 -16.94 -7.69 14.41
C MET A 34 -18.36 -8.11 14.85
N SER A 35 -19.28 -8.28 13.90
CA SER A 35 -20.69 -8.63 14.20
C SER A 35 -20.88 -10.06 14.69
N SER A 36 -20.04 -11.01 14.26
CA SER A 36 -20.05 -12.42 14.72
C SER A 36 -19.29 -12.63 16.03
N GLY A 37 -18.53 -11.63 16.51
CA GLY A 37 -17.68 -11.74 17.69
C GLY A 37 -16.30 -12.36 17.43
N ASP A 38 -15.93 -12.56 16.16
CA ASP A 38 -14.63 -13.11 15.75
C ASP A 38 -13.49 -12.06 15.80
N ALA A 39 -13.83 -10.77 15.92
CA ALA A 39 -12.87 -9.66 15.99
C ALA A 39 -13.19 -8.69 17.16
N PRO A 40 -13.03 -9.12 18.43
CA PRO A 40 -13.37 -8.32 19.60
C PRO A 40 -12.48 -7.08 19.80
N ALA A 41 -11.19 -7.11 19.44
CA ALA A 41 -10.32 -5.96 19.53
C ALA A 41 -10.72 -4.85 18.55
N LEU A 42 -10.97 -5.20 17.28
CA LEU A 42 -11.48 -4.27 16.27
C LEU A 42 -12.83 -3.69 16.68
N LYS A 43 -13.70 -4.54 17.25
CA LYS A 43 -15.01 -4.11 17.76
C LYS A 43 -14.88 -3.08 18.90
N ALA A 44 -13.98 -3.31 19.85
CA ALA A 44 -13.73 -2.38 20.94
C ALA A 44 -13.22 -1.01 20.45
N ILE A 45 -12.32 -1.00 19.46
CA ILE A 45 -11.83 0.23 18.84
C ILE A 45 -12.97 0.97 18.13
N ALA A 46 -13.79 0.25 17.34
CA ALA A 46 -14.93 0.82 16.63
C ALA A 46 -15.99 1.41 17.59
N ASP A 47 -16.24 0.75 18.72
CA ASP A 47 -17.24 1.19 19.74
C ASP A 47 -16.78 2.45 20.50
N ARG A 48 -15.46 2.62 20.67
CA ARG A 48 -14.88 3.81 21.34
C ARG A 48 -14.58 4.96 20.38
N GLY A 49 -14.52 4.70 19.07
CA GLY A 49 -14.10 5.65 18.07
C GLY A 49 -14.96 5.68 16.83
N GLN A 50 -14.32 5.57 15.67
CA GLN A 50 -14.97 5.61 14.37
C GLN A 50 -14.56 4.40 13.51
N TYR A 51 -15.53 3.84 12.78
CA TYR A 51 -15.32 2.88 11.70
C TYR A 51 -15.66 3.52 10.35
N VAL A 52 -14.71 3.51 9.43
CA VAL A 52 -14.82 3.99 8.05
C VAL A 52 -14.75 2.79 7.10
N PRO A 53 -15.86 2.43 6.43
CA PRO A 53 -15.89 1.25 5.56
C PRO A 53 -15.28 1.48 4.17
N GLY A 54 -14.74 2.68 3.90
CA GLY A 54 -14.26 3.05 2.57
C GLY A 54 -13.13 4.06 2.63
N CYS A 55 -11.90 3.61 2.95
CA CYS A 55 -10.68 4.39 2.83
C CYS A 55 -10.00 4.04 1.50
N ALA A 56 -9.82 5.04 0.62
CA ALA A 56 -9.27 4.83 -0.71
C ALA A 56 -7.76 4.58 -0.66
N ALA A 57 -7.32 3.46 -1.24
CA ALA A 57 -5.92 3.12 -1.47
C ALA A 57 -5.29 4.02 -2.55
N ALA A 58 -3.96 4.02 -2.66
CA ALA A 58 -3.27 4.58 -3.83
C ALA A 58 -3.59 3.77 -5.11
N PHE A 59 -3.12 4.22 -6.29
CA PHE A 59 -3.19 3.46 -7.55
C PHE A 59 -1.82 3.45 -8.22
N PRO A 60 -1.28 2.26 -8.54
CA PRO A 60 -1.80 0.91 -8.29
C PRO A 60 -2.01 0.61 -6.79
N SER A 61 -3.11 -0.09 -6.47
CA SER A 61 -3.44 -0.46 -5.09
C SER A 61 -2.68 -1.73 -4.67
N VAL A 62 -1.35 -1.64 -4.70
CA VAL A 62 -0.41 -2.70 -4.31
C VAL A 62 0.39 -2.29 -3.07
N THR A 63 0.73 -3.26 -2.24
CA THR A 63 1.32 -3.03 -0.91
C THR A 63 2.50 -2.04 -0.91
N PRO A 64 3.51 -2.07 -1.82
CA PRO A 64 4.62 -1.11 -1.76
C PRO A 64 4.20 0.35 -1.96
N VAL A 65 3.25 0.61 -2.87
CA VAL A 65 2.72 1.95 -3.15
C VAL A 65 1.89 2.45 -1.98
N CYS A 66 0.98 1.60 -1.49
CA CYS A 66 0.13 1.92 -0.35
C CYS A 66 0.94 2.11 0.94
N ALA A 67 1.94 1.24 1.17
CA ALA A 67 2.83 1.36 2.32
C ALA A 67 3.63 2.68 2.32
N ALA A 68 4.13 3.09 1.14
CA ALA A 68 4.81 4.37 1.00
C ALA A 68 3.84 5.54 1.26
N THR A 69 2.63 5.47 0.71
CA THR A 69 1.59 6.49 0.93
C THR A 69 1.20 6.60 2.42
N ILE A 70 0.99 5.48 3.12
CA ILE A 70 0.65 5.47 4.56
C ILE A 70 1.79 6.05 5.40
N ALA A 71 3.03 5.69 5.06
CA ALA A 71 4.20 6.11 5.84
C ALA A 71 4.60 7.58 5.61
N THR A 72 4.21 8.18 4.48
CA THR A 72 4.62 9.55 4.10
C THR A 72 3.47 10.56 4.06
N GLY A 73 2.21 10.09 3.94
CA GLY A 73 1.04 10.96 3.78
C GLY A 73 0.89 11.57 2.40
N VAL A 74 1.71 11.18 1.42
CA VAL A 74 1.67 11.67 0.04
C VAL A 74 1.51 10.53 -0.94
N LEU A 75 1.13 10.82 -2.19
CA LEU A 75 0.99 9.84 -3.26
C LEU A 75 2.32 9.67 -4.02
N GLN A 76 2.34 8.76 -5.00
CA GLN A 76 3.54 8.33 -5.70
C GLN A 76 4.20 9.39 -6.59
N ASP A 77 3.50 10.43 -6.97
CA ASP A 77 4.07 11.62 -7.63
C ASP A 77 5.11 12.33 -6.75
N VAL A 78 5.08 12.09 -5.44
CA VAL A 78 5.99 12.67 -4.45
C VAL A 78 6.89 11.61 -3.81
N HIS A 79 6.34 10.45 -3.39
CA HIS A 79 7.17 9.41 -2.74
C HIS A 79 7.92 8.48 -3.71
N GLU A 80 7.61 8.49 -5.00
CA GLU A 80 8.32 7.87 -6.13
C GLU A 80 8.33 6.32 -6.18
N ILE A 81 7.55 5.63 -5.34
CA ILE A 81 7.36 4.17 -5.45
C ILE A 81 6.18 3.90 -6.40
N PRO A 82 6.41 3.45 -7.66
CA PRO A 82 5.35 3.40 -8.66
C PRO A 82 4.51 2.13 -8.61
N SER A 83 5.10 1.00 -8.22
CA SER A 83 4.45 -0.32 -8.27
C SER A 83 5.21 -1.39 -7.49
N MET A 84 4.67 -2.62 -7.44
CA MET A 84 5.33 -3.84 -6.94
C MET A 84 6.45 -4.31 -7.87
N ASN A 85 6.23 -4.23 -9.18
CA ASN A 85 7.20 -4.51 -10.23
C ASN A 85 7.24 -3.31 -11.20
N TRP A 86 8.43 -2.79 -11.48
CA TRP A 86 8.61 -1.62 -12.33
C TRP A 86 9.99 -1.62 -13.01
N TYR A 87 10.18 -0.77 -14.02
CA TYR A 87 11.47 -0.63 -14.69
C TYR A 87 12.14 0.69 -14.29
N SER A 88 13.30 0.59 -13.63
CA SER A 88 14.11 1.75 -13.30
C SER A 88 14.88 2.22 -14.53
N ARG A 89 14.51 3.39 -15.07
CA ARG A 89 15.23 4.02 -16.18
C ARG A 89 16.64 4.46 -15.76
N ALA A 90 16.81 4.85 -14.49
CA ALA A 90 18.10 5.24 -13.92
C ALA A 90 19.06 4.05 -13.80
N GLU A 91 18.56 2.91 -13.32
CA GLU A 91 19.35 1.69 -13.14
C GLU A 91 19.32 0.76 -14.37
N GLN A 92 18.50 1.07 -15.38
CA GLN A 92 18.30 0.31 -16.61
C GLN A 92 17.97 -1.17 -16.37
N ARG A 93 17.12 -1.42 -15.38
CA ARG A 93 16.71 -2.77 -14.97
C ARG A 93 15.29 -2.79 -14.37
N TYR A 94 14.74 -3.99 -14.28
CA TYR A 94 13.57 -4.20 -13.46
C TYR A 94 13.91 -4.11 -11.97
N VAL A 95 12.98 -3.53 -11.21
CA VAL A 95 12.90 -3.57 -9.75
C VAL A 95 11.70 -4.46 -9.38
N GLU A 96 11.90 -5.36 -8.44
CA GLU A 96 10.90 -6.35 -8.02
C GLU A 96 10.91 -6.47 -6.51
N TYR A 97 9.75 -6.23 -5.88
CA TYR A 97 9.61 -6.23 -4.42
C TYR A 97 9.05 -7.53 -3.83
N GLY A 98 8.85 -8.56 -4.66
CA GLY A 98 8.44 -9.87 -4.18
C GLY A 98 7.02 -10.27 -4.55
N SER A 99 6.58 -10.05 -5.81
CA SER A 99 5.28 -10.47 -6.33
C SER A 99 5.02 -11.97 -6.11
N SER A 100 6.02 -12.83 -6.37
CA SER A 100 6.01 -14.25 -6.01
C SER A 100 7.43 -14.82 -5.94
N PHE A 101 7.59 -15.99 -5.30
CA PHE A 101 8.86 -16.70 -5.28
C PHE A 101 9.34 -17.07 -6.71
N SER A 102 8.41 -17.38 -7.62
CA SER A 102 8.73 -17.69 -9.01
C SER A 102 9.24 -16.46 -9.77
N ALA A 103 8.62 -15.29 -9.58
CA ALA A 103 9.08 -14.04 -10.12
C ALA A 103 10.44 -13.66 -9.55
N SER A 104 10.61 -13.70 -8.23
CA SER A 104 11.86 -13.40 -7.53
C SER A 104 13.04 -14.23 -8.05
N ARG A 105 12.81 -15.52 -8.39
CA ARG A 105 13.84 -16.36 -9.02
C ARG A 105 14.23 -15.89 -10.42
N ARG A 106 13.29 -15.35 -11.20
CA ARG A 106 13.57 -14.85 -12.56
C ARG A 106 14.37 -13.55 -12.56
N PHE A 107 14.11 -12.70 -11.58
CA PHE A 107 14.87 -11.45 -11.38
C PHE A 107 16.20 -11.66 -10.62
N GLY A 108 16.34 -12.77 -9.92
CA GLY A 108 17.45 -13.10 -9.03
C GLY A 108 17.13 -12.79 -7.56
N LEU A 109 17.03 -13.84 -6.75
CA LEU A 109 16.63 -13.76 -5.33
C LEU A 109 17.43 -12.74 -4.52
N ASN A 110 18.76 -12.71 -4.69
CA ASN A 110 19.59 -11.75 -3.97
C ASN A 110 19.26 -10.30 -4.32
N ARG A 111 19.00 -10.01 -5.61
CA ARG A 111 18.62 -8.66 -6.06
C ARG A 111 17.28 -8.26 -5.48
N GLN A 112 16.28 -9.14 -5.59
CA GLN A 112 14.96 -8.88 -5.04
C GLN A 112 15.01 -8.62 -3.53
N LEU A 113 15.76 -9.43 -2.76
CA LEU A 113 15.94 -9.20 -1.33
C LEU A 113 16.60 -7.85 -1.02
N VAL A 114 17.63 -7.47 -1.79
CA VAL A 114 18.27 -6.15 -1.64
C VAL A 114 17.32 -5.02 -1.98
N ASP A 115 16.53 -5.15 -3.05
CA ASP A 115 15.56 -4.13 -3.44
C ASP A 115 14.46 -3.96 -2.38
N THR A 116 13.93 -5.06 -1.83
CA THR A 116 12.85 -5.01 -0.84
C THR A 116 13.34 -4.57 0.54
N ILE A 117 14.46 -5.14 1.01
CA ILE A 117 14.92 -4.90 2.38
C ILE A 117 15.66 -3.56 2.50
N PHE A 118 16.46 -3.18 1.51
CA PHE A 118 17.34 -1.99 1.62
C PHE A 118 16.96 -0.88 0.64
N ASN A 119 16.94 -1.17 -0.68
CA ASN A 119 16.85 -0.12 -1.69
C ASN A 119 15.49 0.60 -1.65
N MET A 120 14.39 -0.09 -1.33
CA MET A 120 13.08 0.51 -1.19
C MET A 120 13.11 1.71 -0.25
N ASN A 121 13.75 1.57 0.92
CA ASN A 121 13.85 2.62 1.93
C ASN A 121 15.00 3.60 1.70
N ALA A 122 16.13 3.14 1.12
CA ALA A 122 17.35 3.93 1.02
C ALA A 122 17.47 4.72 -0.29
N THR A 123 16.92 4.21 -1.40
CA THR A 123 17.15 4.75 -2.75
C THR A 123 15.92 4.89 -3.63
N HIS A 124 14.87 4.06 -3.43
CA HIS A 124 13.69 4.09 -4.28
C HIS A 124 12.62 5.04 -3.72
N LEU A 125 12.45 5.08 -2.40
CA LEU A 125 11.61 6.09 -1.74
C LEU A 125 12.30 7.44 -1.84
N SER A 126 11.60 8.45 -2.37
CA SER A 126 12.15 9.81 -2.54
C SER A 126 12.82 10.32 -1.25
N PRO A 127 14.05 10.84 -1.34
CA PRO A 127 14.72 11.43 -0.18
C PRO A 127 14.10 12.78 0.24
N ASP A 128 13.32 13.40 -0.64
CA ASP A 128 12.75 14.73 -0.43
C ASP A 128 11.45 14.71 0.40
N VAL A 129 10.90 13.52 0.65
CA VAL A 129 9.71 13.35 1.49
C VAL A 129 10.04 12.55 2.75
N PRO A 130 9.84 13.12 3.96
CA PRO A 130 10.07 12.38 5.19
C PRO A 130 8.97 11.34 5.41
N THR A 131 9.31 10.23 6.04
CA THR A 131 8.32 9.30 6.59
C THR A 131 7.81 9.81 7.94
N VAL A 132 6.70 9.24 8.41
CA VAL A 132 6.18 9.52 9.75
C VAL A 132 7.24 9.23 10.84
N PHE A 133 8.07 8.20 10.67
CA PHE A 133 9.16 7.90 11.60
C PHE A 133 10.21 9.01 11.60
N GLU A 134 10.66 9.46 10.43
CA GLU A 134 11.64 10.54 10.33
C GLU A 134 11.12 11.84 10.94
N THR A 135 9.86 12.21 10.64
CA THR A 135 9.24 13.41 11.19
C THR A 135 9.15 13.36 12.73
N LEU A 136 8.75 12.22 13.28
CA LEU A 136 8.65 12.04 14.74
C LEU A 136 10.02 11.93 15.42
N ASP A 137 10.98 11.22 14.81
CA ASP A 137 12.35 11.13 15.32
C ASP A 137 13.03 12.51 15.39
N ASP A 138 12.75 13.39 14.40
CA ASP A 138 13.33 14.75 14.34
C ASP A 138 12.80 15.66 15.47
N THR A 139 11.71 15.31 16.15
CA THR A 139 11.25 16.04 17.35
C THR A 139 12.05 15.72 18.61
N GLU A 140 12.82 14.62 18.64
CA GLU A 140 13.58 14.08 19.78
C GLU A 140 12.73 13.74 21.02
N GLN A 141 11.41 13.98 20.99
CA GLN A 141 10.48 13.76 22.11
C GLN A 141 9.67 12.49 21.99
N VAL A 142 9.51 11.98 20.76
CA VAL A 142 8.69 10.81 20.44
C VAL A 142 9.57 9.59 20.20
N ARG A 143 9.38 8.56 21.00
CA ARG A 143 10.08 7.26 20.82
C ARG A 143 9.32 6.46 19.77
N THR A 144 9.96 6.21 18.64
CA THR A 144 9.36 5.50 17.50
C THR A 144 9.66 4.01 17.54
N ALA A 145 8.70 3.18 17.13
CA ALA A 145 8.85 1.73 16.98
C ALA A 145 8.15 1.22 15.72
N GLY A 146 8.68 0.16 15.08
CA GLY A 146 8.09 -0.44 13.90
C GLY A 146 8.33 -1.95 13.82
N THR A 147 7.30 -2.69 13.36
CA THR A 147 7.36 -4.13 13.17
C THR A 147 6.99 -4.51 11.74
N THR A 148 7.87 -5.23 11.05
CA THR A 148 7.60 -5.96 9.79
C THR A 148 6.89 -5.14 8.69
N TYR A 149 7.03 -3.82 8.67
CA TYR A 149 6.43 -2.95 7.66
C TYR A 149 7.43 -2.64 6.54
N LEU A 150 6.98 -2.58 5.27
CA LEU A 150 7.87 -2.42 4.13
C LEU A 150 8.62 -1.08 4.15
N ILE A 151 7.94 0.00 4.50
CA ILE A 151 8.51 1.33 4.63
C ILE A 151 8.81 1.59 6.11
N TYR A 152 10.08 1.52 6.45
CA TYR A 152 10.57 1.71 7.82
C TYR A 152 11.67 2.77 7.92
N ARG A 153 11.90 3.57 6.88
CA ARG A 153 12.94 4.63 6.93
C ARG A 153 12.71 5.57 8.10
N GLY A 154 13.73 5.73 8.93
CA GLY A 154 13.78 6.57 10.13
C GLY A 154 15.17 7.15 10.31
N ARG A 155 15.51 7.59 11.54
CA ARG A 155 16.79 8.27 11.82
C ARG A 155 17.81 7.39 12.54
N HIS A 156 17.43 6.20 12.98
CA HIS A 156 18.30 5.33 13.76
C HIS A 156 18.89 4.21 12.90
N GLU A 157 20.19 3.95 13.07
CA GLU A 157 20.90 2.92 12.32
C GLU A 157 20.70 1.53 12.95
N HIS A 158 20.40 0.53 12.12
CA HIS A 158 20.21 -0.86 12.50
C HIS A 158 21.11 -1.76 11.67
N GLU A 159 21.91 -2.59 12.34
CA GLU A 159 22.65 -3.68 11.71
C GLU A 159 21.79 -4.92 11.57
N ILE A 160 22.11 -5.77 10.59
CA ILE A 160 21.48 -7.10 10.47
C ILE A 160 21.77 -7.90 11.74
N SER A 161 20.73 -8.45 12.35
CA SER A 161 20.83 -9.29 13.54
C SER A 161 21.81 -10.46 13.32
N ARG A 162 22.52 -10.85 14.37
CA ARG A 162 23.44 -11.98 14.38
C ARG A 162 22.99 -13.12 15.30
N ASP A 163 21.74 -13.08 15.73
CA ASP A 163 21.22 -14.05 16.72
C ASP A 163 21.09 -15.47 16.15
N PHE A 164 20.81 -15.58 14.84
CA PHE A 164 20.64 -16.88 14.16
C PHE A 164 21.74 -17.13 13.13
N ALA A 165 21.98 -18.40 12.81
CA ALA A 165 22.99 -18.79 11.82
C ALA A 165 22.72 -18.17 10.44
N LEU A 166 21.45 -18.11 10.03
CA LEU A 166 21.04 -17.56 8.73
C LEU A 166 21.21 -16.04 8.68
N THR A 167 20.85 -15.31 9.73
CA THR A 167 21.04 -13.85 9.80
C THR A 167 22.52 -13.50 9.93
N ARG A 168 23.34 -14.30 10.62
CA ARG A 168 24.81 -14.15 10.60
C ARG A 168 25.37 -14.29 9.19
N ALA A 169 24.92 -15.29 8.42
CA ALA A 169 25.33 -15.43 7.03
C ALA A 169 24.87 -14.24 6.18
N ALA A 170 23.63 -13.77 6.36
CA ALA A 170 23.10 -12.58 5.69
C ALA A 170 23.91 -11.33 6.03
N SER A 171 24.29 -11.09 7.29
CA SER A 171 25.09 -9.95 7.69
C SER A 171 26.48 -9.93 7.04
N GLN A 172 27.08 -11.11 6.82
CA GLN A 172 28.34 -11.22 6.10
C GLN A 172 28.19 -11.03 4.58
N LEU A 173 27.06 -11.43 4.02
CA LEU A 173 26.78 -11.35 2.60
C LEU A 173 26.44 -9.90 2.19
N PHE A 174 25.53 -9.27 2.91
CA PHE A 174 25.04 -7.93 2.54
C PHE A 174 25.94 -6.81 3.02
N LYS A 175 26.55 -6.93 4.20
CA LYS A 175 27.42 -5.90 4.83
C LYS A 175 26.79 -4.50 4.79
N ARG A 176 25.50 -4.41 5.11
CA ARG A 176 24.69 -3.20 5.04
C ARG A 176 23.96 -3.00 6.36
N SER A 177 23.75 -1.75 6.71
CA SER A 177 22.82 -1.30 7.74
C SER A 177 21.58 -0.67 7.09
N ALA A 178 20.56 -0.41 7.89
CA ALA A 178 19.36 0.31 7.49
C ALA A 178 19.08 1.44 8.47
N LEU A 179 18.51 2.54 7.97
CA LEU A 179 17.97 3.60 8.82
C LEU A 179 16.48 3.28 9.08
N GLY A 180 16.10 3.29 10.34
CA GLY A 180 14.74 2.95 10.77
C GLY A 180 14.28 3.75 11.99
N PRO A 181 13.08 3.44 12.55
CA PRO A 181 12.62 3.97 13.83
C PRO A 181 13.56 3.57 14.96
N ARG A 182 13.43 4.18 16.12
CA ARG A 182 14.28 3.90 17.29
C ARG A 182 14.30 2.42 17.68
N GLU A 183 13.15 1.76 17.66
CA GLU A 183 13.01 0.32 17.84
C GLU A 183 12.50 -0.32 16.53
N LEU A 184 13.36 -1.06 15.84
CA LEU A 184 13.03 -1.73 14.59
C LEU A 184 13.06 -3.25 14.75
N PHE A 185 11.95 -3.90 14.37
CA PHE A 185 11.83 -5.35 14.28
C PHE A 185 11.26 -5.74 12.91
N TYR A 186 12.13 -6.11 11.98
CA TYR A 186 11.76 -6.48 10.63
C TYR A 186 12.09 -7.95 10.38
N ALA A 187 11.07 -8.80 10.49
CA ALA A 187 11.25 -10.25 10.54
C ALA A 187 12.36 -10.60 11.57
N ASP A 188 13.22 -11.56 11.27
CA ASP A 188 14.40 -11.85 12.11
C ASP A 188 15.66 -11.11 11.61
N ILE A 189 15.52 -10.22 10.60
CA ILE A 189 16.64 -9.54 9.93
C ILE A 189 17.13 -8.36 10.76
N PHE A 190 16.22 -7.49 11.19
CA PHE A 190 16.51 -6.40 12.12
C PHE A 190 15.79 -6.65 13.44
N ALA A 191 16.51 -6.52 14.53
CA ALA A 191 15.98 -6.58 15.88
C ALA A 191 16.80 -5.68 16.79
N SER A 192 16.22 -4.55 17.19
CA SER A 192 16.86 -3.56 18.06
C SER A 192 17.18 -4.13 19.44
N ARG A 193 16.41 -5.13 19.86
CA ARG A 193 16.54 -5.79 21.16
C ARG A 193 16.39 -7.30 21.01
N LYS A 194 17.03 -8.03 21.93
CA LYS A 194 16.85 -9.47 22.01
C LYS A 194 15.50 -9.77 22.68
N THR A 195 14.62 -10.45 21.92
CA THR A 195 13.31 -10.92 22.38
C THR A 195 13.21 -12.45 22.24
N SER A 196 12.14 -13.04 22.81
CA SER A 196 11.75 -14.43 22.53
C SER A 196 10.88 -14.56 21.28
N CYS A 197 10.55 -13.45 20.60
CA CYS A 197 9.72 -13.43 19.41
C CYS A 197 10.51 -13.87 18.18
N TRP A 198 9.94 -14.76 17.40
CA TRP A 198 10.60 -15.34 16.24
C TRP A 198 9.66 -15.42 15.03
N SER A 199 10.08 -14.88 13.88
CA SER A 199 9.29 -14.81 12.65
C SER A 199 9.57 -15.96 11.67
N ARG A 200 10.55 -16.80 11.94
CA ARG A 200 11.05 -17.80 10.97
C ARG A 200 11.41 -17.17 9.62
N MET A 201 12.11 -16.05 9.64
CA MET A 201 12.48 -15.26 8.46
C MET A 201 11.28 -14.71 7.67
N GLY A 202 10.21 -14.37 8.37
CA GLY A 202 9.02 -13.76 7.75
C GLY A 202 8.16 -14.73 6.94
N LEU A 203 8.15 -16.01 7.29
CA LEU A 203 7.27 -16.96 6.63
C LEU A 203 5.80 -16.58 6.78
N PRO A 204 4.99 -16.65 5.70
CA PRO A 204 3.55 -16.45 5.77
C PRO A 204 2.89 -17.33 6.84
N GLY A 205 1.94 -16.75 7.61
CA GLY A 205 1.29 -17.39 8.75
C GLY A 205 2.06 -17.29 10.08
N MET A 206 3.26 -16.68 10.08
CA MET A 206 4.08 -16.42 11.27
C MET A 206 4.36 -14.93 11.48
N ARG A 207 4.02 -14.10 10.52
CA ARG A 207 4.35 -12.65 10.54
C ARG A 207 3.50 -11.90 11.54
N ASP A 208 2.19 -12.17 11.58
CA ASP A 208 1.27 -11.57 12.53
C ASP A 208 1.61 -11.96 13.97
N GLN A 209 1.88 -13.27 14.22
CA GLN A 209 2.30 -13.76 15.53
C GLN A 209 3.61 -13.11 16.02
N HIS A 210 4.57 -12.92 15.11
CA HIS A 210 5.81 -12.22 15.41
C HIS A 210 5.53 -10.75 15.78
N ALA A 211 4.74 -10.06 14.95
CA ALA A 211 4.39 -8.65 15.18
C ALA A 211 3.63 -8.46 16.51
N GLY A 212 2.63 -9.32 16.80
CA GLY A 212 1.90 -9.29 18.07
C GLY A 212 2.81 -9.59 19.28
N CYS A 213 3.72 -10.57 19.16
CA CYS A 213 4.71 -10.85 20.20
C CYS A 213 5.63 -9.65 20.46
N VAL A 214 6.17 -9.02 19.43
CA VAL A 214 7.02 -7.83 19.54
C VAL A 214 6.23 -6.64 20.06
N GLY A 215 5.02 -6.42 19.56
CA GLY A 215 4.13 -5.35 20.04
C GLY A 215 3.84 -5.46 21.54
N SER A 216 3.51 -6.67 22.02
CA SER A 216 3.32 -6.93 23.46
C SER A 216 4.59 -6.63 24.26
N TYR A 217 5.76 -7.07 23.78
CA TYR A 217 7.04 -6.78 24.43
C TYR A 217 7.33 -5.27 24.52
N LEU A 218 7.02 -4.50 23.45
CA LEU A 218 7.22 -3.05 23.43
C LEU A 218 6.27 -2.34 24.40
N VAL A 219 5.02 -2.80 24.51
CA VAL A 219 4.03 -2.29 25.49
C VAL A 219 4.47 -2.60 26.93
N GLU A 220 4.76 -3.87 27.26
CA GLU A 220 5.16 -4.31 28.60
C GLU A 220 6.38 -3.57 29.15
N ASN A 221 7.29 -3.16 28.25
CA ASN A 221 8.54 -2.48 28.63
C ASN A 221 8.52 -0.97 28.40
N ASP A 222 7.40 -0.38 28.02
CA ASP A 222 7.24 1.06 27.76
C ASP A 222 8.32 1.61 26.80
N LEU A 223 8.46 1.02 25.59
CA LEU A 223 9.56 1.30 24.69
C LEU A 223 9.20 2.22 23.52
N PHE A 224 7.98 2.73 23.45
CA PHE A 224 7.53 3.62 22.35
C PHE A 224 6.53 4.66 22.85
N ASP A 225 6.37 5.71 22.07
CA ASP A 225 5.26 6.66 22.09
C ASP A 225 4.46 6.52 20.78
N PHE A 226 5.13 6.31 19.64
CA PHE A 226 4.51 5.90 18.37
C PHE A 226 4.98 4.51 17.96
N MET A 227 4.04 3.60 17.64
CA MET A 227 4.35 2.27 17.10
C MET A 227 3.56 2.01 15.81
N LEU A 228 4.24 1.57 14.74
CA LEU A 228 3.62 0.98 13.57
C LEU A 228 3.68 -0.54 13.68
N LEU A 229 2.52 -1.17 13.84
CA LEU A 229 2.34 -2.62 13.96
C LEU A 229 1.78 -3.16 12.65
N SER A 230 2.53 -3.98 11.91
CA SER A 230 2.10 -4.56 10.65
C SER A 230 1.67 -6.02 10.82
N LEU A 231 0.47 -6.36 10.33
CA LEU A 231 -0.14 -7.70 10.35
C LEU A 231 -0.44 -8.15 8.92
N PRO A 232 0.57 -8.67 8.17
CA PRO A 232 0.46 -8.92 6.73
C PRO A 232 -0.09 -10.30 6.33
N ASP A 233 -0.45 -11.18 7.26
CA ASP A 233 -0.84 -12.56 6.91
C ASP A 233 -2.25 -12.66 6.32
N ASN A 234 -3.13 -11.66 6.54
CA ASN A 234 -4.46 -11.60 5.93
C ASN A 234 -4.41 -11.48 4.40
N ASP A 235 -3.46 -10.70 3.86
CA ASP A 235 -3.22 -10.61 2.41
C ASP A 235 -2.85 -11.98 1.82
N ALA A 236 -1.85 -12.66 2.38
CA ALA A 236 -1.42 -13.98 1.93
C ALA A 236 -2.55 -15.03 2.00
N HIS A 237 -3.42 -14.94 3.02
CA HIS A 237 -4.61 -15.79 3.14
C HIS A 237 -5.61 -15.49 2.02
N SER A 238 -5.85 -14.22 1.73
CA SER A 238 -6.80 -13.75 0.72
C SER A 238 -6.37 -14.13 -0.69
N HIS A 239 -5.09 -14.01 -1.01
CA HIS A 239 -4.54 -14.46 -2.28
C HIS A 239 -4.81 -15.94 -2.53
N LYS A 240 -4.73 -16.77 -1.50
CA LYS A 240 -4.92 -18.22 -1.61
C LYS A 240 -6.38 -18.66 -1.61
N ASN A 241 -7.21 -18.05 -0.73
CA ASN A 241 -8.54 -18.55 -0.39
C ASN A 241 -9.66 -17.63 -0.87
N GLY A 242 -9.33 -16.48 -1.42
CA GLY A 242 -10.25 -15.44 -1.87
C GLY A 242 -10.69 -14.48 -0.75
N PRO A 243 -11.21 -13.30 -1.13
CA PRO A 243 -11.52 -12.23 -0.18
C PRO A 243 -12.69 -12.59 0.76
N HIS A 244 -13.56 -13.53 0.40
CA HIS A 244 -14.67 -13.95 1.24
C HIS A 244 -14.28 -14.91 2.37
N ALA A 245 -13.04 -15.44 2.34
CA ALA A 245 -12.50 -16.29 3.39
C ALA A 245 -11.77 -15.50 4.49
N GLN A 246 -11.72 -14.17 4.42
CA GLN A 246 -10.95 -13.31 5.33
C GLN A 246 -11.39 -13.35 6.80
N ILE A 247 -12.59 -13.78 7.13
CA ILE A 247 -13.05 -13.81 8.53
C ILE A 247 -12.03 -14.52 9.42
N GLN A 248 -11.48 -15.66 8.97
CA GLN A 248 -10.49 -16.43 9.74
C GLN A 248 -9.15 -15.70 9.92
N SER A 249 -8.66 -15.05 8.86
CA SER A 249 -7.39 -14.30 8.92
C SER A 249 -7.53 -12.98 9.64
N ILE A 250 -8.69 -12.31 9.54
CA ILE A 250 -9.01 -11.13 10.35
C ILE A 250 -9.10 -11.50 11.83
N ALA A 251 -9.76 -12.61 12.17
CA ALA A 251 -9.80 -13.11 13.56
C ALA A 251 -8.39 -13.43 14.10
N ALA A 252 -7.50 -13.97 13.27
CA ALA A 252 -6.11 -14.25 13.65
C ALA A 252 -5.33 -12.94 13.91
N ALA A 253 -5.47 -11.94 13.03
CA ALA A 253 -4.86 -10.62 13.21
C ALA A 253 -5.44 -9.89 14.44
N ASP A 254 -6.76 -9.97 14.65
CA ASP A 254 -7.43 -9.41 15.82
C ASP A 254 -6.94 -10.03 17.12
N ALA A 255 -6.67 -11.34 17.14
CA ALA A 255 -6.11 -12.03 18.30
C ALA A 255 -4.70 -11.52 18.67
N GLU A 256 -3.88 -11.19 17.69
CA GLU A 256 -2.57 -10.58 17.97
C GLU A 256 -2.71 -9.12 18.45
N LEU A 257 -3.67 -8.37 17.92
CA LEU A 257 -3.99 -7.04 18.41
C LEU A 257 -4.54 -7.09 19.85
N TRP A 258 -5.44 -8.04 20.13
CA TRP A 258 -5.92 -8.32 21.48
C TRP A 258 -4.79 -8.63 22.44
N ARG A 259 -3.84 -9.47 22.03
CA ARG A 259 -2.64 -9.80 22.80
C ARG A 259 -1.82 -8.56 23.18
N VAL A 260 -1.67 -7.61 22.25
CA VAL A 260 -0.98 -6.34 22.51
C VAL A 260 -1.75 -5.52 23.56
N MET A 261 -3.09 -5.48 23.47
CA MET A 261 -3.93 -4.79 24.45
C MET A 261 -3.87 -5.44 25.84
N GLU A 262 -3.85 -6.77 25.92
CA GLU A 262 -3.72 -7.50 27.20
C GLU A 262 -2.38 -7.22 27.88
N ALA A 263 -1.29 -7.04 27.11
CA ALA A 263 0.02 -6.65 27.62
C ALA A 263 0.03 -5.27 28.29
N GLY A 264 -0.91 -4.39 27.92
CA GLY A 264 -1.12 -3.07 28.53
C GLY A 264 -2.24 -3.03 29.59
N GLY A 265 -2.64 -4.19 30.14
CA GLY A 265 -3.62 -4.24 31.24
C GLY A 265 -5.06 -4.51 30.82
N GLY A 266 -5.27 -4.97 29.59
CA GLY A 266 -6.58 -5.30 29.02
C GLY A 266 -7.18 -4.15 28.20
N THR A 267 -8.19 -4.47 27.41
CA THR A 267 -8.72 -3.59 26.36
C THR A 267 -9.11 -2.21 26.87
N ASP A 268 -9.83 -2.11 27.99
CA ASP A 268 -10.32 -0.82 28.51
C ASP A 268 -9.17 0.06 28.99
N ALA A 269 -8.30 -0.47 29.85
CA ALA A 269 -7.15 0.28 30.36
C ALA A 269 -6.20 0.69 29.21
N PHE A 270 -6.00 -0.22 28.24
CA PHE A 270 -5.15 0.04 27.08
C PHE A 270 -5.66 1.19 26.23
N LEU A 271 -6.97 1.19 25.89
CA LEU A 271 -7.59 2.24 25.07
C LEU A 271 -7.78 3.58 25.81
N ASP A 272 -7.65 3.60 27.13
CA ASP A 272 -7.60 4.85 27.91
C ASP A 272 -6.22 5.52 27.80
N GLU A 273 -5.14 4.74 27.61
CA GLU A 273 -3.76 5.23 27.55
C GLU A 273 -3.20 5.34 26.11
N HIS A 274 -3.78 4.60 25.16
CA HIS A 274 -3.28 4.52 23.78
C HIS A 274 -4.36 4.92 22.78
N ALA A 275 -4.02 5.88 21.91
CA ALA A 275 -4.76 6.13 20.69
C ALA A 275 -4.47 5.00 19.68
N MET A 276 -5.49 4.61 18.92
CA MET A 276 -5.38 3.53 17.94
C MET A 276 -5.85 4.00 16.57
N ILE A 277 -5.08 3.66 15.55
CA ILE A 277 -5.51 3.65 14.15
C ILE A 277 -5.30 2.23 13.64
N VAL A 278 -6.35 1.57 13.17
CA VAL A 278 -6.26 0.26 12.52
C VAL A 278 -6.81 0.38 11.12
N MET A 279 -6.02 -0.02 10.12
CA MET A 279 -6.42 0.16 8.73
C MET A 279 -5.97 -0.97 7.82
N ALA A 280 -6.63 -1.06 6.66
CA ALA A 280 -6.10 -1.76 5.50
C ALA A 280 -5.33 -0.77 4.63
N ASP A 281 -4.31 -1.26 3.95
CA ASP A 281 -3.61 -0.52 2.89
C ASP A 281 -4.37 -0.57 1.56
N HIS A 282 -5.07 -1.67 1.28
CA HIS A 282 -6.00 -1.89 0.16
C HIS A 282 -7.07 -2.93 0.54
N SER A 283 -7.87 -3.37 -0.43
CA SER A 283 -8.82 -4.46 -0.28
C SER A 283 -8.48 -5.58 -1.28
N HIS A 284 -9.34 -6.58 -1.42
CA HIS A 284 -9.19 -7.70 -2.35
C HIS A 284 -10.46 -7.93 -3.17
N SER A 285 -10.29 -8.42 -4.41
CA SER A 285 -11.35 -8.96 -5.25
C SER A 285 -11.08 -10.42 -5.63
N SER A 286 -12.15 -11.19 -5.92
CA SER A 286 -12.02 -12.55 -6.42
C SER A 286 -11.46 -12.55 -7.85
N ILE A 287 -10.61 -13.54 -8.16
CA ILE A 287 -10.00 -13.69 -9.50
C ILE A 287 -10.48 -14.95 -10.17
N GLU A 288 -10.93 -14.82 -11.41
CA GLU A 288 -11.43 -15.91 -12.25
C GLU A 288 -10.60 -16.11 -13.52
N ARG A 289 -9.99 -15.04 -14.04
CA ARG A 289 -9.35 -15.02 -15.36
C ARG A 289 -7.99 -14.33 -15.32
N ARG A 290 -7.20 -14.63 -16.34
CA ARG A 290 -5.86 -14.05 -16.54
C ARG A 290 -5.86 -13.13 -17.74
N ILE A 291 -5.06 -12.07 -17.67
CA ILE A 291 -4.78 -11.17 -18.79
C ILE A 291 -3.43 -11.57 -19.40
N ASP A 292 -3.41 -11.95 -20.66
CA ASP A 292 -2.16 -12.30 -21.37
C ASP A 292 -1.45 -11.06 -21.90
N LEU A 293 -0.82 -10.29 -21.00
CA LEU A 293 -0.05 -9.10 -21.38
C LEU A 293 1.16 -9.45 -22.28
N THR A 294 1.88 -10.51 -21.94
CA THR A 294 3.09 -10.90 -22.68
C THR A 294 2.74 -11.40 -24.09
N GLY A 295 1.67 -12.16 -24.23
CA GLY A 295 1.18 -12.62 -25.54
C GLY A 295 0.68 -11.49 -26.41
N ALA A 296 0.02 -10.49 -25.83
CA ALA A 296 -0.45 -9.31 -26.53
C ALA A 296 0.68 -8.49 -27.18
N PHE A 297 1.89 -8.53 -26.64
CA PHE A 297 3.08 -7.84 -27.14
C PHE A 297 4.15 -8.79 -27.69
N ALA A 298 3.79 -10.00 -28.12
CA ALA A 298 4.75 -11.01 -28.59
C ALA A 298 5.52 -10.63 -29.85
N ASP A 299 5.00 -9.71 -30.64
CA ASP A 299 5.64 -9.13 -31.85
C ASP A 299 6.62 -7.99 -31.51
N TRP A 300 6.67 -7.53 -30.27
CA TRP A 300 7.63 -6.55 -29.78
C TRP A 300 8.82 -7.25 -29.10
N ARG A 301 9.99 -6.60 -29.13
CA ARG A 301 11.16 -7.04 -28.35
C ARG A 301 11.02 -6.62 -26.90
N VAL A 302 10.30 -7.45 -26.14
CA VAL A 302 10.10 -7.23 -24.69
C VAL A 302 11.38 -7.56 -23.91
N LEU A 303 11.79 -6.67 -23.01
CA LEU A 303 12.91 -6.89 -22.11
C LEU A 303 12.61 -8.08 -21.16
N PRO A 304 13.42 -9.15 -21.17
CA PRO A 304 13.23 -10.25 -20.23
C PRO A 304 13.69 -9.88 -18.81
N PRO A 305 13.17 -10.55 -17.76
CA PRO A 305 13.57 -10.30 -16.34
C PRO A 305 15.07 -10.40 -16.07
N SER A 306 15.78 -11.23 -16.84
CA SER A 306 17.23 -11.37 -16.74
C SER A 306 18.03 -10.14 -17.21
N GLY A 307 17.37 -9.19 -17.89
CA GLY A 307 18.03 -8.05 -18.53
C GLY A 307 18.81 -8.40 -19.80
N ALA A 308 18.72 -9.64 -20.30
CA ALA A 308 19.42 -10.05 -21.51
C ALA A 308 18.88 -9.29 -22.73
N GLY A 309 19.79 -8.74 -23.57
CA GLY A 309 19.41 -8.02 -24.78
C GLY A 309 18.84 -6.62 -24.55
N ALA A 310 19.03 -6.01 -23.39
CA ALA A 310 18.47 -4.70 -23.02
C ALA A 310 18.67 -3.61 -24.09
N ARG A 311 19.82 -3.60 -24.79
CA ARG A 311 20.12 -2.61 -25.85
C ARG A 311 19.18 -2.68 -27.07
N HIS A 312 18.45 -3.78 -27.23
CA HIS A 312 17.56 -4.01 -28.36
C HIS A 312 16.09 -4.17 -27.93
N ALA A 313 15.82 -4.07 -26.64
CA ALA A 313 14.46 -4.12 -26.13
C ALA A 313 13.70 -2.86 -26.52
N GLU A 314 12.42 -3.04 -26.87
CA GLU A 314 11.50 -1.97 -27.23
C GLU A 314 10.58 -1.62 -26.07
N LEU A 315 10.20 -2.63 -25.29
CA LEU A 315 9.28 -2.49 -24.17
C LEU A 315 9.84 -3.18 -22.92
N ALA A 316 9.55 -2.59 -21.75
CA ALA A 316 9.57 -3.32 -20.50
C ALA A 316 8.13 -3.43 -19.98
N LEU A 317 7.67 -4.67 -19.75
CA LEU A 317 6.34 -4.96 -19.20
C LEU A 317 6.47 -5.24 -17.72
N CYS A 318 5.67 -4.57 -16.92
CA CYS A 318 5.72 -4.65 -15.46
C CYS A 318 4.33 -5.03 -14.89
N PRO A 319 3.93 -6.31 -14.98
CA PRO A 319 2.70 -6.77 -14.34
C PRO A 319 2.81 -6.72 -12.83
N ALA A 320 1.78 -6.22 -12.17
CA ALA A 320 1.66 -6.11 -10.75
C ALA A 320 0.23 -6.43 -10.31
N GLN A 321 -0.11 -7.72 -10.32
CA GLN A 321 -1.40 -8.23 -9.92
C GLN A 321 -2.55 -7.70 -10.80
N ARG A 322 -3.38 -6.76 -10.34
CA ARG A 322 -4.49 -6.22 -11.14
C ARG A 322 -4.18 -4.88 -11.80
N SER A 323 -2.91 -4.53 -11.84
CA SER A 323 -2.38 -3.41 -12.64
C SER A 323 -1.17 -3.86 -13.44
N ALA A 324 -0.79 -3.07 -14.42
CA ALA A 324 0.48 -3.24 -15.12
C ALA A 324 1.01 -1.90 -15.61
N MET A 325 2.32 -1.82 -15.79
CA MET A 325 2.98 -0.69 -16.43
C MET A 325 3.73 -1.15 -17.67
N ILE A 326 3.72 -0.31 -18.71
CA ILE A 326 4.49 -0.52 -19.93
C ILE A 326 5.44 0.66 -20.09
N TYR A 327 6.74 0.36 -20.19
CA TYR A 327 7.79 1.33 -20.43
C TYR A 327 8.26 1.22 -21.87
N LEU A 328 8.26 2.34 -22.59
CA LEU A 328 8.81 2.47 -23.93
C LEU A 328 10.33 2.70 -23.82
N LEU A 329 11.11 1.75 -24.35
CA LEU A 329 12.58 1.80 -24.30
C LEU A 329 13.20 2.33 -25.61
N LEU A 330 12.36 2.72 -26.56
CA LEU A 330 12.74 3.24 -27.86
C LEU A 330 13.06 4.73 -27.80
N GLU A 331 13.95 5.18 -28.71
CA GLU A 331 14.21 6.62 -28.91
C GLU A 331 12.96 7.36 -29.45
N ALA A 332 12.20 6.73 -30.35
CA ALA A 332 10.98 7.30 -30.95
C ALA A 332 9.72 6.94 -30.15
N ARG A 333 9.63 7.38 -28.91
CA ARG A 333 8.54 7.04 -27.98
C ARG A 333 7.16 7.43 -28.49
N GLU A 334 6.99 8.65 -29.03
CA GLU A 334 5.68 9.16 -29.47
C GLU A 334 5.05 8.29 -30.58
N SER A 335 5.83 7.85 -31.56
CA SER A 335 5.30 7.00 -32.64
C SER A 335 4.91 5.60 -32.17
N ALA A 336 5.54 5.09 -31.10
CA ALA A 336 5.25 3.79 -30.52
C ALA A 336 4.08 3.86 -29.53
N LEU A 337 3.89 4.99 -28.85
CA LEU A 337 2.88 5.14 -27.79
C LEU A 337 1.47 4.83 -28.31
N THR A 338 1.07 5.42 -29.44
CA THR A 338 -0.26 5.18 -30.03
C THR A 338 -0.50 3.70 -30.28
N SER A 339 0.47 3.00 -30.90
CA SER A 339 0.35 1.56 -31.18
C SER A 339 0.28 0.72 -29.91
N VAL A 340 1.02 1.10 -28.85
CA VAL A 340 0.99 0.41 -27.56
C VAL A 340 -0.34 0.62 -26.85
N VAL A 341 -0.86 1.86 -26.86
CA VAL A 341 -2.17 2.20 -26.26
C VAL A 341 -3.30 1.46 -26.97
N GLU A 342 -3.36 1.49 -28.32
CA GLU A 342 -4.36 0.76 -29.09
C GLU A 342 -4.32 -0.75 -28.81
N ARG A 343 -3.12 -1.31 -28.75
CA ARG A 343 -2.91 -2.72 -28.41
C ARG A 343 -3.39 -3.03 -27.00
N ALA A 344 -3.03 -2.20 -26.02
CA ALA A 344 -3.40 -2.37 -24.61
C ALA A 344 -4.92 -2.31 -24.41
N ARG A 345 -5.61 -1.39 -25.09
CA ARG A 345 -7.09 -1.27 -25.07
C ARG A 345 -7.81 -2.49 -25.67
N ALA A 346 -7.16 -3.22 -26.54
CA ALA A 346 -7.74 -4.41 -27.20
C ALA A 346 -7.50 -5.71 -26.38
N ILE A 347 -6.81 -5.65 -25.24
CA ILE A 347 -6.55 -6.83 -24.41
C ILE A 347 -7.79 -7.16 -23.58
N GLU A 348 -8.31 -8.38 -23.69
CA GLU A 348 -9.44 -8.86 -22.88
C GLU A 348 -9.11 -8.76 -21.38
N GLY A 349 -10.00 -8.14 -20.60
CA GLY A 349 -9.87 -7.96 -19.16
C GLY A 349 -9.11 -6.70 -18.73
N VAL A 350 -8.64 -5.88 -19.67
CA VAL A 350 -8.16 -4.53 -19.37
C VAL A 350 -9.34 -3.58 -19.34
N ASP A 351 -9.59 -2.99 -18.18
CA ASP A 351 -10.68 -2.03 -17.96
C ASP A 351 -10.31 -0.63 -18.43
N LEU A 352 -9.17 -0.12 -17.95
CA LEU A 352 -8.69 1.22 -18.24
C LEU A 352 -7.22 1.21 -18.65
N VAL A 353 -6.90 2.04 -19.64
CA VAL A 353 -5.54 2.34 -20.10
C VAL A 353 -5.30 3.83 -19.89
N MET A 354 -4.17 4.20 -19.26
CA MET A 354 -3.82 5.58 -18.95
C MET A 354 -2.47 5.93 -19.61
N TRP A 355 -2.38 7.13 -20.17
CA TRP A 355 -1.15 7.62 -20.81
C TRP A 355 -1.12 9.15 -20.82
N TRP A 356 0.05 9.71 -21.08
CA TRP A 356 0.22 11.14 -21.33
C TRP A 356 -0.05 11.52 -22.78
N ASP A 357 -0.83 12.59 -22.98
CA ASP A 357 -0.97 13.31 -24.24
C ASP A 357 -0.69 14.79 -23.99
N ALA A 358 0.49 15.22 -24.38
CA ALA A 358 1.03 16.53 -24.03
C ALA A 358 1.03 16.78 -22.51
N GLU A 359 0.27 17.74 -22.03
CA GLU A 359 0.18 18.13 -20.62
C GLU A 359 -1.07 17.55 -19.91
N ARG A 360 -1.79 16.66 -20.58
CA ARG A 360 -3.01 16.04 -20.03
C ARG A 360 -2.84 14.53 -19.90
N VAL A 361 -3.40 13.99 -18.85
CA VAL A 361 -3.53 12.53 -18.73
C VAL A 361 -4.79 12.09 -19.47
N ARG A 362 -4.67 11.07 -20.32
CA ARG A 362 -5.79 10.38 -20.95
C ARG A 362 -6.09 9.07 -20.24
N ILE A 363 -7.36 8.76 -20.18
CA ILE A 363 -7.89 7.47 -19.73
C ILE A 363 -8.81 6.95 -20.82
N GLY A 364 -8.56 5.74 -21.32
CA GLY A 364 -9.37 5.09 -22.33
C GLY A 364 -9.78 3.68 -21.91
N GLY A 365 -10.96 3.25 -22.30
CA GLY A 365 -11.53 1.93 -22.06
C GLY A 365 -12.63 1.62 -23.07
N GLU A 366 -13.40 0.55 -22.83
CA GLU A 366 -14.55 0.21 -23.69
C GLU A 366 -15.66 1.26 -23.66
N ARG A 367 -15.80 1.99 -22.54
CA ARG A 367 -16.84 3.01 -22.31
C ARG A 367 -16.50 4.39 -22.89
N GLY A 368 -15.38 4.52 -23.60
CA GLY A 368 -14.96 5.78 -24.22
C GLY A 368 -13.58 6.23 -23.80
N GLU A 369 -13.36 7.54 -23.88
CA GLU A 369 -12.09 8.17 -23.54
C GLU A 369 -12.33 9.55 -22.93
N LEU A 370 -11.54 9.88 -21.92
CA LEU A 370 -11.49 11.22 -21.35
C LEU A 370 -10.05 11.68 -21.18
N SER A 371 -9.85 12.99 -21.14
CA SER A 371 -8.57 13.61 -20.77
C SER A 371 -8.76 14.60 -19.64
N PHE A 372 -7.78 14.75 -18.78
CA PHE A 372 -7.86 15.67 -17.65
C PHE A 372 -6.49 16.24 -17.24
N ALA A 373 -6.53 17.38 -16.60
CA ALA A 373 -5.38 18.04 -15.98
C ALA A 373 -5.88 18.90 -14.79
N PRO A 374 -5.01 19.36 -13.88
CA PRO A 374 -5.38 20.38 -12.90
C PRO A 374 -6.00 21.58 -13.58
N GLY A 375 -7.11 22.11 -13.03
CA GLY A 375 -7.87 23.20 -13.63
C GLY A 375 -9.00 23.66 -12.71
N ASP A 376 -9.95 24.46 -13.21
CA ASP A 376 -10.98 25.10 -12.38
C ASP A 376 -12.42 24.75 -12.81
N GLU A 377 -12.61 23.71 -13.64
CA GLU A 377 -13.93 23.39 -14.20
C GLU A 377 -14.80 22.61 -13.22
N VAL A 378 -14.23 21.56 -12.59
CA VAL A 378 -14.96 20.68 -11.68
C VAL A 378 -14.09 20.31 -10.48
N ALA A 379 -14.70 20.17 -9.31
CA ALA A 379 -14.03 19.65 -8.11
C ALA A 379 -14.24 18.12 -8.01
N ASP A 380 -13.24 17.36 -7.54
CA ASP A 380 -13.50 16.01 -7.06
C ASP A 380 -14.05 16.00 -5.62
N ALA A 381 -14.45 14.85 -5.15
CA ALA A 381 -15.03 14.69 -3.82
C ALA A 381 -14.06 15.04 -2.65
N ARG A 382 -12.76 15.21 -2.93
CA ARG A 382 -11.75 15.65 -1.97
C ARG A 382 -11.39 17.13 -2.10
N GLY A 383 -12.06 17.84 -3.03
CA GLY A 383 -11.91 19.28 -3.24
C GLY A 383 -10.79 19.69 -4.19
N ARG A 384 -10.07 18.74 -4.82
CA ARG A 384 -9.13 19.08 -5.90
C ARG A 384 -9.90 19.47 -7.14
N ARG A 385 -9.36 20.41 -7.91
CA ARG A 385 -10.03 20.97 -9.08
C ARG A 385 -9.35 20.50 -10.37
N TRP A 386 -10.19 20.17 -11.34
CA TRP A 386 -9.78 19.54 -12.59
C TRP A 386 -10.40 20.26 -13.81
N SER A 387 -9.69 20.26 -14.93
CA SER A 387 -10.23 20.45 -16.26
C SER A 387 -10.39 19.08 -16.90
N VAL A 388 -11.61 18.74 -17.33
CA VAL A 388 -11.95 17.42 -17.88
C VAL A 388 -12.59 17.59 -19.25
N ASP A 389 -12.12 16.82 -20.23
CA ASP A 389 -12.65 16.78 -21.60
C ASP A 389 -12.87 15.34 -22.04
N GLY A 390 -13.95 15.09 -22.80
CA GLY A 390 -14.32 13.76 -23.28
C GLY A 390 -15.47 13.12 -22.52
N GLU A 391 -15.50 11.78 -22.46
CA GLU A 391 -16.64 11.00 -22.00
C GLU A 391 -16.49 10.61 -20.53
N LEU A 392 -17.29 11.22 -19.63
CA LEU A 392 -17.29 10.87 -18.21
C LEU A 392 -17.67 9.41 -17.92
N ASP A 393 -18.44 8.79 -18.83
CA ASP A 393 -18.83 7.38 -18.74
C ASP A 393 -17.61 6.44 -18.74
N THR A 394 -16.47 6.88 -19.27
CA THR A 394 -15.19 6.16 -19.18
C THR A 394 -14.88 5.74 -17.73
N LEU A 395 -15.16 6.62 -16.76
CA LEU A 395 -15.02 6.37 -15.33
C LEU A 395 -16.35 6.12 -14.61
N LEU A 396 -17.45 5.89 -15.35
CA LEU A 396 -18.79 5.80 -14.77
C LEU A 396 -19.07 7.00 -13.84
N ALA A 397 -18.60 8.17 -14.25
CA ALA A 397 -18.63 9.39 -13.46
C ALA A 397 -19.75 10.31 -13.89
N HIS A 398 -20.21 11.15 -12.96
CA HIS A 398 -21.16 12.23 -13.23
C HIS A 398 -20.82 13.46 -12.41
N VAL A 399 -21.33 14.63 -12.85
CA VAL A 399 -21.15 15.88 -12.13
C VAL A 399 -22.48 16.29 -11.49
N GLU A 400 -22.46 16.50 -10.18
CA GLU A 400 -23.59 17.03 -9.41
C GLU A 400 -23.11 18.21 -8.57
N ASP A 401 -23.79 19.33 -8.63
CA ASP A 401 -23.47 20.58 -7.91
C ASP A 401 -21.99 21.04 -8.08
N GLY A 402 -21.39 20.81 -9.25
CA GLY A 402 -20.01 21.16 -9.56
C GLY A 402 -18.96 20.20 -8.97
N VAL A 403 -19.40 19.07 -8.40
CA VAL A 403 -18.55 18.00 -7.89
C VAL A 403 -18.62 16.79 -8.81
N LEU A 404 -17.46 16.25 -9.17
CA LEU A 404 -17.32 15.01 -9.92
C LEU A 404 -17.42 13.82 -8.96
N HIS A 405 -18.44 12.98 -9.16
CA HIS A 405 -18.67 11.74 -8.45
C HIS A 405 -18.21 10.55 -9.29
N CYS A 406 -17.42 9.67 -8.70
CA CYS A 406 -16.83 8.51 -9.38
C CYS A 406 -16.84 7.28 -8.44
N ASP A 407 -18.02 6.72 -8.19
CA ASP A 407 -18.22 5.69 -7.16
C ASP A 407 -17.46 4.39 -7.44
N ASN A 408 -17.27 4.03 -8.71
CA ASN A 408 -16.56 2.81 -9.09
C ASN A 408 -15.03 2.95 -9.06
N TYR A 409 -14.53 4.19 -9.13
CA TYR A 409 -13.11 4.51 -9.10
C TYR A 409 -12.88 5.66 -8.10
N PRO A 410 -12.97 5.35 -6.78
CA PRO A 410 -12.91 6.38 -5.74
C PRO A 410 -11.65 7.21 -5.85
N ASP A 411 -11.80 8.54 -5.79
CA ASP A 411 -10.72 9.52 -5.99
C ASP A 411 -9.93 9.30 -7.30
N GLY A 412 -10.63 8.85 -8.35
CA GLY A 412 -10.03 8.30 -9.57
C GLY A 412 -9.08 9.25 -10.28
N LEU A 413 -9.48 10.53 -10.47
CA LEU A 413 -8.62 11.50 -11.15
C LEU A 413 -7.34 11.78 -10.36
N THR A 414 -7.43 12.01 -9.06
CA THR A 414 -6.28 12.25 -8.19
C THR A 414 -5.31 11.05 -8.18
N ARG A 415 -5.83 9.84 -8.06
CA ARG A 415 -5.02 8.62 -8.00
C ARG A 415 -4.32 8.32 -9.32
N VAL A 416 -5.02 8.51 -10.44
CA VAL A 416 -4.42 8.36 -11.78
C VAL A 416 -3.42 9.47 -12.04
N TRP A 417 -3.74 10.73 -11.68
CA TRP A 417 -2.81 11.83 -11.81
C TRP A 417 -1.49 11.57 -11.09
N ALA A 418 -1.56 11.16 -9.84
CA ALA A 418 -0.37 10.84 -9.05
C ALA A 418 0.43 9.68 -9.64
N ALA A 419 -0.25 8.63 -10.13
CA ALA A 419 0.41 7.50 -10.77
C ALA A 419 1.13 7.89 -12.06
N MET A 420 0.51 8.73 -12.89
CA MET A 420 1.09 9.19 -14.15
C MET A 420 2.19 10.24 -13.96
N ASN A 421 2.13 11.05 -12.88
CA ASN A 421 3.16 12.03 -12.53
C ASN A 421 4.33 11.43 -11.75
N CYS A 422 4.26 10.19 -11.32
CA CYS A 422 5.35 9.54 -10.64
C CYS A 422 6.58 9.45 -11.57
N PRO A 423 7.76 10.02 -11.20
CA PRO A 423 8.94 10.09 -12.08
C PRO A 423 9.44 8.70 -12.52
N THR A 424 9.14 7.68 -11.73
CA THR A 424 9.56 6.29 -11.98
C THR A 424 8.50 5.47 -12.68
N SER A 425 7.33 6.04 -13.00
CA SER A 425 6.20 5.35 -13.62
C SER A 425 6.44 4.92 -15.08
N GLY A 426 5.61 4.00 -15.57
CA GLY A 426 5.55 3.60 -16.96
C GLY A 426 4.98 4.69 -17.89
N ASP A 427 5.19 4.53 -19.20
CA ASP A 427 4.59 5.43 -20.19
C ASP A 427 3.09 5.14 -20.38
N VAL A 428 2.68 3.88 -20.14
CA VAL A 428 1.29 3.44 -20.17
C VAL A 428 0.99 2.62 -18.91
N LEU A 429 -0.11 2.96 -18.24
CA LEU A 429 -0.61 2.23 -17.08
C LEU A 429 -1.91 1.49 -17.43
N LEU A 430 -2.07 0.29 -16.89
CA LEU A 430 -3.23 -0.56 -17.09
C LEU A 430 -3.90 -0.87 -15.76
N SER A 431 -5.23 -0.85 -15.76
CA SER A 431 -6.07 -1.33 -14.66
C SER A 431 -6.95 -2.48 -15.16
N ALA A 432 -6.98 -3.60 -14.46
CA ALA A 432 -7.76 -4.76 -14.83
C ALA A 432 -9.24 -4.60 -14.46
N GLU A 433 -10.12 -5.17 -15.27
CA GLU A 433 -11.52 -5.38 -14.92
C GLU A 433 -11.66 -6.25 -13.65
N PRO A 434 -12.77 -6.12 -12.89
CA PRO A 434 -13.08 -7.09 -11.84
C PRO A 434 -12.98 -8.53 -12.33
N ALA A 435 -12.48 -9.41 -11.49
CA ALA A 435 -12.21 -10.83 -11.75
C ALA A 435 -11.02 -11.15 -12.66
N TYR A 436 -10.32 -10.15 -13.22
CA TYR A 436 -9.12 -10.36 -14.03
C TYR A 436 -7.84 -9.96 -13.29
N GLU A 437 -6.73 -10.63 -13.63
CA GLU A 437 -5.40 -10.37 -13.08
C GLU A 437 -4.30 -10.60 -14.12
N PHE A 438 -3.27 -9.77 -14.11
CA PHE A 438 -2.04 -9.93 -14.89
C PHE A 438 -1.12 -10.95 -14.19
N PRO A 439 -0.77 -12.09 -14.80
CA PRO A 439 0.24 -12.98 -14.27
C PRO A 439 1.57 -12.25 -14.08
N ASP A 440 2.24 -12.52 -12.98
CA ASP A 440 3.59 -12.03 -12.74
C ASP A 440 4.63 -12.71 -13.69
N TRP A 441 5.87 -12.25 -13.64
CA TRP A 441 6.95 -12.84 -14.44
C TRP A 441 7.27 -14.31 -14.10
N GLY A 442 6.75 -14.83 -12.99
CA GLY A 442 6.75 -16.24 -12.64
C GLY A 442 5.58 -17.02 -13.23
N ASN A 443 4.74 -16.37 -14.03
CA ASN A 443 3.47 -16.89 -14.56
C ASN A 443 2.46 -17.29 -13.44
N ARG A 444 2.50 -16.57 -12.32
CA ARG A 444 1.55 -16.72 -11.22
C ARG A 444 0.42 -15.70 -11.35
N ALA A 445 -0.80 -16.16 -11.18
CA ALA A 445 -2.01 -15.38 -10.93
C ALA A 445 -2.87 -16.15 -9.93
N HIS A 446 -3.65 -15.42 -9.15
CA HIS A 446 -4.42 -15.95 -8.03
C HIS A 446 -5.83 -16.43 -8.43
N VAL A 447 -5.92 -17.12 -9.57
CA VAL A 447 -7.20 -17.66 -10.07
C VAL A 447 -7.83 -18.59 -9.05
N ARG A 448 -9.10 -18.36 -8.72
CA ARG A 448 -9.91 -18.96 -7.62
C ARG A 448 -9.49 -18.48 -6.23
N GLY A 449 -8.63 -17.50 -6.13
CA GLY A 449 -8.26 -16.78 -4.91
C GLY A 449 -8.68 -15.33 -4.99
N GLY A 450 -7.89 -14.46 -4.34
CA GLY A 450 -8.07 -13.01 -4.34
C GLY A 450 -6.84 -12.27 -4.84
N SER A 451 -7.06 -11.07 -5.37
CA SER A 451 -5.99 -10.16 -5.78
C SER A 451 -6.44 -8.71 -5.68
N HIS A 452 -5.50 -7.79 -5.87
CA HIS A 452 -5.67 -6.34 -5.75
C HIS A 452 -4.77 -5.60 -6.75
N GLY A 453 -4.79 -4.28 -6.76
CA GLY A 453 -3.89 -3.49 -7.61
C GLY A 453 -4.62 -2.60 -8.61
N SER A 454 -5.93 -2.79 -8.87
CA SER A 454 -6.66 -1.99 -9.85
C SER A 454 -7.09 -0.62 -9.30
N LEU A 455 -7.57 0.24 -10.19
CA LEU A 455 -8.20 1.51 -9.82
C LEU A 455 -9.61 1.30 -9.22
N HIS A 456 -10.25 0.17 -9.54
CA HIS A 456 -11.64 -0.10 -9.20
C HIS A 456 -11.85 -0.25 -7.68
N ARG A 457 -13.03 0.19 -7.18
CA ARG A 457 -13.41 0.20 -5.76
C ARG A 457 -13.31 -1.16 -5.06
N VAL A 458 -13.44 -2.26 -5.80
CA VAL A 458 -13.52 -3.63 -5.21
C VAL A 458 -12.24 -4.04 -4.47
N ASP A 459 -11.10 -3.49 -4.88
CA ASP A 459 -9.80 -3.71 -4.27
C ASP A 459 -9.06 -2.42 -3.86
N SER A 460 -9.69 -1.25 -4.10
CA SER A 460 -9.15 0.05 -3.66
C SER A 460 -9.71 0.52 -2.31
N LEU A 461 -10.94 0.13 -1.93
CA LEU A 461 -11.55 0.58 -0.68
C LEU A 461 -11.23 -0.39 0.46
N GLY A 462 -10.34 0.02 1.36
CA GLY A 462 -9.99 -0.67 2.58
C GLY A 462 -10.80 -0.19 3.79
N ALA A 463 -10.73 -0.94 4.90
CA ALA A 463 -11.31 -0.53 6.17
C ALA A 463 -10.35 0.39 6.94
N LEU A 464 -10.90 1.36 7.68
CA LEU A 464 -10.17 2.21 8.62
C LEU A 464 -10.98 2.33 9.91
N LEU A 465 -10.33 2.11 11.04
CA LEU A 465 -10.87 2.29 12.39
C LEU A 465 -9.90 3.18 13.18
N PHE A 466 -10.42 4.07 14.01
CA PHE A 466 -9.56 4.85 14.90
C PHE A 466 -10.31 5.30 16.15
N CYS A 467 -9.59 5.42 17.26
CA CYS A 467 -10.07 5.99 18.51
C CYS A 467 -8.93 6.75 19.21
N GLY A 468 -9.28 7.74 20.02
CA GLY A 468 -8.30 8.59 20.71
C GLY A 468 -7.52 9.57 19.79
N VAL A 469 -7.82 9.58 18.48
CA VAL A 469 -7.26 10.51 17.49
C VAL A 469 -8.41 11.29 16.85
N PRO A 470 -8.32 12.63 16.74
CA PRO A 470 -9.36 13.40 16.07
C PRO A 470 -9.39 13.11 14.57
N ALA A 471 -10.60 13.03 14.00
CA ALA A 471 -10.75 13.00 12.55
C ALA A 471 -10.39 14.39 11.96
N PRO A 472 -9.64 14.44 10.85
CA PRO A 472 -9.38 15.68 10.16
C PRO A 472 -10.71 16.39 9.79
N PRO A 473 -10.87 17.70 10.01
CA PRO A 473 -12.12 18.42 9.77
C PRO A 473 -12.66 18.23 8.34
N GLN A 474 -11.78 18.13 7.35
CA GLN A 474 -12.11 17.93 5.95
C GLN A 474 -12.59 16.50 5.62
N ARG A 475 -12.57 15.57 6.56
CA ARG A 475 -12.97 14.15 6.38
C ARG A 475 -14.28 13.81 7.07
N THR A 476 -15.02 14.78 7.55
CA THR A 476 -16.36 14.57 8.12
C THR A 476 -17.40 14.17 7.06
N ASP A 477 -17.10 14.37 5.79
CA ASP A 477 -17.92 14.00 4.63
C ASP A 477 -17.71 12.53 4.14
N GLY A 478 -16.70 11.86 4.65
CA GLY A 478 -16.48 10.43 4.39
C GLY A 478 -15.52 10.07 3.25
N ASN A 479 -14.90 11.03 2.57
CA ASN A 479 -13.98 10.79 1.44
C ASN A 479 -12.53 10.54 1.92
N TRP A 480 -12.32 9.43 2.62
CA TRP A 480 -11.04 9.05 3.21
C TRP A 480 -10.07 8.46 2.18
N SER A 481 -8.78 8.78 2.36
CA SER A 481 -7.64 8.16 1.66
C SER A 481 -6.62 7.68 2.67
N ILE A 482 -5.86 6.64 2.32
CA ILE A 482 -4.74 6.18 3.13
C ILE A 482 -3.67 7.26 3.34
N ALA A 483 -3.61 8.28 2.48
CA ALA A 483 -2.73 9.45 2.62
C ALA A 483 -3.12 10.37 3.80
N ASP A 484 -4.32 10.26 4.35
CA ASP A 484 -4.76 11.09 5.48
C ASP A 484 -4.14 10.63 6.82
N VAL A 485 -3.57 9.42 6.88
CA VAL A 485 -3.15 8.79 8.15
C VAL A 485 -1.85 9.35 8.72
N ALA A 486 -0.81 9.55 7.91
CA ALA A 486 0.43 10.16 8.41
C ALA A 486 0.21 11.58 8.95
N PRO A 487 -0.56 12.47 8.29
CA PRO A 487 -0.95 13.76 8.87
C PRO A 487 -1.67 13.64 10.22
N MET A 488 -2.60 12.69 10.39
CA MET A 488 -3.27 12.45 11.68
C MET A 488 -2.29 12.09 12.79
N ILE A 489 -1.29 11.28 12.48
CA ILE A 489 -0.25 10.86 13.44
C ILE A 489 0.64 12.06 13.79
N ILE A 490 1.08 12.82 12.81
CA ILE A 490 1.95 13.99 13.00
C ILE A 490 1.23 15.06 13.84
N GLU A 491 -0.04 15.32 13.55
CA GLU A 491 -0.89 16.25 14.31
C GLU A 491 -1.09 15.78 15.75
N HIS A 492 -1.30 14.46 15.98
CA HIS A 492 -1.47 13.88 17.31
C HIS A 492 -0.28 14.18 18.24
N PHE A 493 0.95 14.18 17.71
CA PHE A 493 2.16 14.49 18.48
C PHE A 493 2.57 15.98 18.40
N GLY A 494 1.82 16.82 17.68
CA GLY A 494 2.17 18.22 17.50
C GLY A 494 3.49 18.42 16.77
N ALA A 495 3.84 17.51 15.88
CA ALA A 495 5.12 17.47 15.14
C ALA A 495 5.04 18.17 13.76
N ALA A 496 3.98 18.98 13.50
CA ALA A 496 3.74 19.68 12.23
C ALA A 496 4.61 20.96 12.09
#